data_373090e7e0f16276b3613dc0447628ce
#
_entry.id   373090e7e0f16276b3613dc0447628ce
#
_cell.length_a   1.000
_cell.length_b   1.000
_cell.length_c   1.000
_cell.angle_alpha   90.00
_cell.angle_beta   90.00
_cell.angle_gamma   90.00
#
_symmetry.space_group_name_H-M   'P 1'
#
loop_
_entity.id
_entity.type
_entity.pdbx_description
1 polymer ?
#
loop_
_entity_poly.entity_id
_entity_poly.type
_entity_poly.pdbx_seq_one_letter_code
_entity_poly.pdbx_strand_id
1 'polypeptide(L)'
;DREKSVCNIGLTVDSWNNIKKYAGVTGAFFIFDEQRVCGYGAWVKAFLRIARNNQWILLSATPGDTWTDYIPVFIANGFYRNKTDFNSRHCIFSPFTTYPKIDRYVNTGELMKHRSDILVRMKFKKQAESHHVSVPVKYDKQLYLTVFKNRWNPYDNCPVDEVGKLCYLLRKVVNSDASRLNAVKEIIETTDKVIIFYNYTYELEMLRGLYETLSIPYAEWNGQKHEQIPETDTWGYFVQYSAGCEGWNCITSDTIIFYSQNYSYRMTIQASGRIDRMNTPFTDLYYYHIKSNAPIDLAIARALHNKKNFNEKGFIGA
;
A
#
# COMPACT_ATOMS: atom_id res chain seq x y z
N ASP A 1 3.52 14.60 -18.26
CA ASP A 1 3.69 15.11 -19.63
C ASP A 1 2.47 14.82 -20.52
N ARG A 2 1.70 13.74 -20.27
CA ARG A 2 0.46 13.43 -20.99
C ARG A 2 -0.64 14.44 -20.71
N GLU A 3 -0.77 14.90 -19.48
CA GLU A 3 -1.73 15.93 -19.05
C GLU A 3 -1.43 17.29 -19.70
N LYS A 4 -0.15 17.61 -19.93
CA LYS A 4 0.24 18.85 -20.62
C LYS A 4 -0.20 18.91 -22.08
N SER A 5 -0.31 17.76 -22.76
CA SER A 5 -0.70 17.70 -24.16
C SER A 5 -2.21 17.89 -24.40
N VAL A 6 -3.04 17.68 -23.37
CA VAL A 6 -4.52 17.74 -23.47
C VAL A 6 -5.05 19.11 -23.08
N CYS A 7 -4.35 19.85 -22.20
CA CYS A 7 -4.78 21.15 -21.73
C CYS A 7 -3.79 22.23 -22.17
N ASN A 8 -4.24 23.22 -22.92
CA ASN A 8 -3.42 24.38 -23.33
C ASN A 8 -3.24 25.37 -22.14
N ILE A 9 -2.93 24.82 -20.96
CA ILE A 9 -2.73 25.54 -19.70
C ILE A 9 -1.27 25.42 -19.31
N GLY A 10 -0.68 26.48 -18.79
CA GLY A 10 0.69 26.49 -18.25
C GLY A 10 0.80 25.62 -17.01
N LEU A 11 0.90 24.28 -17.20
CA LEU A 11 1.00 23.29 -16.15
C LEU A 11 2.46 22.90 -15.88
N THR A 12 2.91 22.98 -14.64
CA THR A 12 4.18 22.42 -14.18
C THR A 12 3.93 21.17 -13.36
N VAL A 13 4.47 20.03 -13.80
CA VAL A 13 4.36 18.75 -13.08
C VAL A 13 5.72 18.44 -12.45
N ASP A 14 5.73 18.14 -11.16
CA ASP A 14 6.96 17.80 -10.43
C ASP A 14 6.68 16.80 -9.32
N SER A 15 7.72 16.13 -8.82
CA SER A 15 7.62 15.15 -7.74
C SER A 15 7.44 15.82 -6.37
N TRP A 16 6.74 15.14 -5.45
CA TRP A 16 6.67 15.52 -4.03
C TRP A 16 8.03 15.76 -3.38
N ASN A 17 9.08 15.07 -3.83
CA ASN A 17 10.44 15.26 -3.32
C ASN A 17 10.95 16.70 -3.55
N ASN A 18 10.42 17.37 -4.56
CA ASN A 18 10.79 18.72 -4.96
C ASN A 18 9.91 19.82 -4.36
N ILE A 19 8.90 19.48 -3.53
CA ILE A 19 7.92 20.44 -2.99
C ILE A 19 8.56 21.69 -2.36
N LYS A 20 9.76 21.57 -1.78
CA LYS A 20 10.48 22.70 -1.15
C LYS A 20 10.81 23.82 -2.14
N LYS A 21 11.01 23.53 -3.43
CA LYS A 21 11.30 24.52 -4.49
C LYS A 21 10.16 25.52 -4.63
N TYR A 22 8.95 25.13 -4.32
CA TYR A 22 7.73 25.90 -4.52
C TYR A 22 7.29 26.69 -3.27
N ALA A 23 8.03 26.61 -2.17
CA ALA A 23 7.66 27.24 -0.89
C ALA A 23 7.58 28.77 -0.93
N GLY A 24 8.17 29.43 -1.95
CA GLY A 24 8.12 30.88 -2.18
C GLY A 24 7.15 31.29 -3.29
N VAL A 25 6.44 30.35 -3.95
CA VAL A 25 5.47 30.66 -5.01
C VAL A 25 4.22 31.28 -4.38
N THR A 26 3.66 32.29 -5.05
CA THR A 26 2.43 32.99 -4.65
C THR A 26 1.46 33.13 -5.80
N GLY A 27 0.15 33.13 -5.52
CA GLY A 27 -0.90 33.36 -6.51
C GLY A 27 -1.11 32.21 -7.52
N ALA A 28 -0.58 31.03 -7.23
CA ALA A 28 -0.76 29.84 -8.05
C ALA A 28 -1.87 28.93 -7.52
N PHE A 29 -2.30 27.98 -8.36
CA PHE A 29 -3.18 26.88 -7.96
C PHE A 29 -2.38 25.58 -7.91
N PHE A 30 -2.35 24.90 -6.77
CA PHE A 30 -1.62 23.66 -6.57
C PHE A 30 -2.57 22.46 -6.53
N ILE A 31 -2.26 21.44 -7.31
CA ILE A 31 -2.91 20.11 -7.25
C ILE A 31 -1.88 19.15 -6.64
N PHE A 32 -2.15 18.70 -5.43
CA PHE A 32 -1.31 17.72 -4.74
C PHE A 32 -1.92 16.33 -4.92
N ASP A 33 -1.44 15.61 -5.91
CA ASP A 33 -1.89 14.26 -6.18
C ASP A 33 -1.24 13.26 -5.22
N GLU A 34 -1.98 12.19 -4.86
CA GLU A 34 -1.54 11.20 -3.86
C GLU A 34 -1.03 11.85 -2.57
N GLN A 35 -1.92 12.61 -1.89
CA GLN A 35 -1.54 13.44 -0.73
C GLN A 35 -0.67 12.68 0.28
N ARG A 36 0.45 13.31 0.68
CA ARG A 36 1.45 12.76 1.61
C ARG A 36 1.70 13.67 2.82
N VAL A 37 0.79 14.59 3.08
CA VAL A 37 0.92 15.56 4.17
C VAL A 37 0.40 15.00 5.50
N CYS A 38 0.94 13.86 5.90
CA CYS A 38 0.71 13.25 7.20
C CYS A 38 1.91 13.47 8.11
N GLY A 39 1.67 13.59 9.41
CA GLY A 39 2.73 13.84 10.39
C GLY A 39 3.21 15.28 10.42
N TYR A 40 4.53 15.54 10.57
CA TYR A 40 5.10 16.88 10.69
C TYR A 40 6.51 17.02 10.07
N GLY A 41 6.76 16.25 9.01
CA GLY A 41 8.03 16.21 8.29
C GLY A 41 8.27 17.43 7.39
N ALA A 42 9.34 17.37 6.61
CA ALA A 42 9.77 18.45 5.73
C ALA A 42 8.74 18.80 4.65
N TRP A 43 8.02 17.79 4.13
CA TRP A 43 6.96 17.98 3.13
C TRP A 43 5.76 18.75 3.69
N VAL A 44 5.35 18.42 4.91
CA VAL A 44 4.26 19.13 5.60
C VAL A 44 4.62 20.59 5.83
N LYS A 45 5.86 20.89 6.25
CA LYS A 45 6.32 22.26 6.44
C LYS A 45 6.31 23.06 5.13
N ALA A 46 6.72 22.43 4.02
CA ALA A 46 6.68 23.05 2.70
C ALA A 46 5.24 23.26 2.23
N PHE A 47 4.37 22.25 2.36
CA PHE A 47 2.94 22.36 2.06
C PHE A 47 2.29 23.52 2.81
N LEU A 48 2.49 23.63 4.13
CA LEU A 48 1.91 24.72 4.93
C LEU A 48 2.39 26.10 4.51
N ARG A 49 3.62 26.23 3.99
CA ARG A 49 4.12 27.50 3.42
C ARG A 49 3.43 27.84 2.11
N ILE A 50 3.31 26.85 1.21
CA ILE A 50 2.62 27.00 -0.07
C ILE A 50 1.15 27.35 0.15
N ALA A 51 0.46 26.62 1.01
CA ALA A 51 -0.98 26.77 1.26
C ALA A 51 -1.38 28.17 1.79
N ARG A 52 -0.47 28.90 2.45
CA ARG A 52 -0.73 30.25 2.97
C ARG A 52 -0.99 31.30 1.89
N ASN A 53 -0.33 31.15 0.73
CA ASN A 53 -0.29 32.19 -0.29
C ASN A 53 -0.84 31.71 -1.65
N ASN A 54 -1.40 30.51 -1.68
CA ASN A 54 -1.88 29.89 -2.91
C ASN A 54 -3.19 29.17 -2.69
N GLN A 55 -3.95 28.98 -3.77
CA GLN A 55 -5.06 28.05 -3.78
C GLN A 55 -4.54 26.62 -3.95
N TRP A 56 -5.20 25.66 -3.36
CA TRP A 56 -4.74 24.27 -3.42
C TRP A 56 -5.87 23.26 -3.25
N ILE A 57 -5.62 22.06 -3.79
CA ILE A 57 -6.44 20.87 -3.58
C ILE A 57 -5.51 19.68 -3.29
N LEU A 58 -5.94 18.80 -2.40
CA LEU A 58 -5.30 17.52 -2.13
C LEU A 58 -6.18 16.40 -2.67
N LEU A 59 -5.59 15.55 -3.50
CA LEU A 59 -6.25 14.35 -4.02
C LEU A 59 -5.72 13.13 -3.26
N SER A 60 -6.60 12.25 -2.80
CA SER A 60 -6.21 11.01 -2.13
C SER A 60 -7.36 10.01 -2.08
N ALA A 61 -7.06 8.75 -2.32
CA ALA A 61 -7.96 7.64 -2.02
C ALA A 61 -8.03 7.33 -0.51
N THR A 62 -6.98 7.71 0.25
CA THR A 62 -6.83 7.45 1.68
C THR A 62 -6.41 8.73 2.40
N PRO A 63 -7.34 9.66 2.68
CA PRO A 63 -7.00 11.00 3.19
C PRO A 63 -6.42 11.01 4.61
N GLY A 64 -6.62 9.97 5.41
CA GLY A 64 -6.06 9.78 6.75
C GLY A 64 -6.82 8.70 7.53
N ASP A 65 -6.08 7.93 8.34
CA ASP A 65 -6.62 6.85 9.19
C ASP A 65 -6.90 7.35 10.61
N THR A 66 -6.15 8.35 11.05
CA THR A 66 -6.26 8.93 12.40
C THR A 66 -6.48 10.44 12.33
N TRP A 67 -7.00 11.03 13.41
CA TRP A 67 -7.21 12.49 13.46
C TRP A 67 -5.89 13.28 13.33
N THR A 68 -4.78 12.69 13.76
CA THR A 68 -3.46 13.33 13.61
C THR A 68 -3.02 13.46 12.15
N ASP A 69 -3.53 12.61 11.27
CA ASP A 69 -3.21 12.69 9.83
C ASP A 69 -3.83 13.92 9.17
N TYR A 70 -4.93 14.43 9.73
CA TYR A 70 -5.62 15.63 9.26
C TYR A 70 -5.01 16.95 9.79
N ILE A 71 -4.12 16.91 10.79
CA ILE A 71 -3.58 18.11 11.42
C ILE A 71 -3.01 19.13 10.39
N PRO A 72 -2.18 18.73 9.40
CA PRO A 72 -1.64 19.69 8.44
C PRO A 72 -2.73 20.37 7.61
N VAL A 73 -3.73 19.60 7.19
CA VAL A 73 -4.85 20.12 6.38
C VAL A 73 -5.75 21.03 7.21
N PHE A 74 -6.00 20.69 8.46
CA PHE A 74 -6.76 21.52 9.39
C PHE A 74 -6.05 22.85 9.67
N ILE A 75 -4.71 22.82 9.84
CA ILE A 75 -3.92 24.04 10.00
C ILE A 75 -3.96 24.89 8.72
N ALA A 76 -3.82 24.27 7.54
CA ALA A 76 -3.87 24.98 6.26
C ALA A 76 -5.23 25.65 6.00
N ASN A 77 -6.31 25.09 6.53
CA ASN A 77 -7.67 25.68 6.49
C ASN A 77 -7.94 26.65 7.65
N GLY A 78 -6.97 26.90 8.55
CA GLY A 78 -7.12 27.87 9.62
C GLY A 78 -7.91 27.40 10.85
N PHE A 79 -8.28 26.13 10.96
CA PHE A 79 -9.01 25.60 12.12
C PHE A 79 -8.14 25.56 13.39
N TYR A 80 -6.83 25.36 13.23
CA TYR A 80 -5.85 25.34 14.30
C TYR A 80 -4.62 26.18 13.94
N ARG A 81 -4.02 26.83 14.94
CA ARG A 81 -2.79 27.60 14.75
C ARG A 81 -1.58 26.73 14.43
N ASN A 82 -1.50 25.58 15.09
CA ASN A 82 -0.39 24.63 14.98
C ASN A 82 -0.77 23.28 15.62
N LYS A 83 0.14 22.30 15.53
CA LYS A 83 -0.03 20.97 16.13
C LYS A 83 -0.28 21.00 17.64
N THR A 84 0.35 21.93 18.37
CA THR A 84 0.18 22.03 19.83
C THR A 84 -1.24 22.49 20.17
N ASP A 85 -1.78 23.45 19.43
CA ASP A 85 -3.17 23.92 19.56
C ASP A 85 -4.17 22.78 19.32
N PHE A 86 -3.97 21.97 18.27
CA PHE A 86 -4.77 20.77 18.04
C PHE A 86 -4.66 19.77 19.20
N ASN A 87 -3.44 19.45 19.62
CA ASN A 87 -3.20 18.46 20.66
C ASN A 87 -3.84 18.87 22.00
N SER A 88 -3.73 20.14 22.39
CA SER A 88 -4.32 20.64 23.64
C SER A 88 -5.85 20.57 23.69
N ARG A 89 -6.51 20.63 22.53
CA ARG A 89 -7.97 20.58 22.44
C ARG A 89 -8.52 19.15 22.29
N HIS A 90 -7.73 18.27 21.64
CA HIS A 90 -8.28 17.00 21.16
C HIS A 90 -7.53 15.74 21.59
N CYS A 91 -6.32 15.85 22.16
CA CYS A 91 -5.53 14.68 22.52
C CYS A 91 -5.35 14.52 24.01
N ILE A 92 -5.72 13.34 24.53
CA ILE A 92 -5.32 12.88 25.86
C ILE A 92 -4.14 11.94 25.67
N PHE A 93 -3.01 12.26 26.32
CA PHE A 93 -1.80 11.44 26.23
C PHE A 93 -1.74 10.45 27.39
N SER A 94 -1.20 9.27 27.11
CA SER A 94 -0.97 8.24 28.13
C SER A 94 0.10 8.69 29.12
N PRO A 95 -0.15 8.64 30.41
CA PRO A 95 0.83 8.96 31.45
C PRO A 95 1.86 7.82 31.65
N PHE A 96 1.64 6.65 31.06
CA PHE A 96 2.44 5.44 31.30
C PHE A 96 3.54 5.22 30.25
N THR A 97 3.79 6.17 29.34
CA THR A 97 4.75 6.00 28.26
C THR A 97 5.84 7.06 28.31
N THR A 98 7.09 6.65 28.08
CA THR A 98 8.26 7.54 28.02
C THR A 98 8.15 8.56 26.88
N TYR A 99 7.48 8.20 25.78
CA TYR A 99 7.21 9.10 24.66
C TYR A 99 5.72 9.45 24.60
N PRO A 100 5.36 10.68 24.18
CA PRO A 100 3.97 11.10 24.07
C PRO A 100 3.17 10.18 23.14
N LYS A 101 2.35 9.29 23.71
CA LYS A 101 1.43 8.42 22.99
C LYS A 101 0.02 8.88 23.25
N ILE A 102 -0.75 9.14 22.21
CA ILE A 102 -2.17 9.50 22.34
C ILE A 102 -2.91 8.27 22.85
N ASP A 103 -3.59 8.42 23.98
CA ASP A 103 -4.47 7.43 24.57
C ASP A 103 -5.85 7.48 23.90
N ARG A 104 -6.44 8.67 23.83
CA ARG A 104 -7.73 8.90 23.20
C ARG A 104 -7.88 10.32 22.66
N TYR A 105 -8.84 10.48 21.75
CA TYR A 105 -9.26 11.78 21.26
C TYR A 105 -10.51 12.26 22.02
N VAL A 106 -10.57 13.56 22.28
CA VAL A 106 -11.72 14.25 22.88
C VAL A 106 -12.29 15.29 21.89
N ASN A 107 -13.50 15.79 22.15
CA ASN A 107 -14.17 16.76 21.27
C ASN A 107 -14.24 16.32 19.80
N THR A 108 -14.42 15.02 19.58
CA THR A 108 -14.41 14.41 18.23
C THR A 108 -15.54 14.91 17.33
N GLY A 109 -16.60 15.45 17.89
CA GLY A 109 -17.68 16.10 17.11
C GLY A 109 -17.20 17.30 16.31
N GLU A 110 -16.31 18.13 16.90
CA GLU A 110 -15.66 19.25 16.21
C GLU A 110 -14.75 18.76 15.08
N LEU A 111 -13.95 17.70 15.33
CA LEU A 111 -13.10 17.08 14.31
C LEU A 111 -13.91 16.51 13.14
N MET A 112 -15.03 15.87 13.43
CA MET A 112 -15.94 15.37 12.40
C MET A 112 -16.52 16.51 11.55
N LYS A 113 -16.92 17.62 12.18
CA LYS A 113 -17.39 18.80 11.49
C LYS A 113 -16.30 19.38 10.57
N HIS A 114 -15.12 19.66 11.09
CA HIS A 114 -13.99 20.18 10.30
C HIS A 114 -13.65 19.29 9.10
N ARG A 115 -13.63 17.98 9.32
CA ARG A 115 -13.42 17.03 8.21
C ARG A 115 -14.54 17.09 7.18
N SER A 116 -15.80 17.21 7.61
CA SER A 116 -16.95 17.34 6.72
C SER A 116 -16.90 18.61 5.87
N ASP A 117 -16.42 19.71 6.45
CA ASP A 117 -16.35 21.01 5.78
C ASP A 117 -15.31 21.04 4.65
N ILE A 118 -14.24 20.22 4.73
CA ILE A 118 -13.13 20.24 3.77
C ILE A 118 -13.03 19.00 2.88
N LEU A 119 -13.64 17.87 3.28
CA LEU A 119 -13.52 16.61 2.56
C LEU A 119 -14.68 16.45 1.57
N VAL A 120 -14.37 16.64 0.29
CA VAL A 120 -15.30 16.30 -0.80
C VAL A 120 -15.13 14.82 -1.15
N ARG A 121 -16.17 14.04 -0.92
CA ARG A 121 -16.23 12.65 -1.38
C ARG A 121 -16.78 12.61 -2.79
N MET A 122 -15.94 12.26 -3.73
CA MET A 122 -16.38 12.01 -5.10
C MET A 122 -17.18 10.70 -5.12
N LYS A 123 -18.45 10.78 -5.50
CA LYS A 123 -19.25 9.57 -5.75
C LYS A 123 -18.77 8.97 -7.06
N PHE A 124 -18.03 7.89 -6.95
CA PHE A 124 -17.60 7.10 -8.09
C PHE A 124 -18.46 5.84 -8.18
N LYS A 125 -19.12 5.64 -9.31
CA LYS A 125 -19.81 4.39 -9.60
C LYS A 125 -18.79 3.46 -10.27
N LYS A 126 -18.40 2.40 -9.59
CA LYS A 126 -17.59 1.36 -10.18
C LYS A 126 -18.30 0.80 -11.40
N GLN A 127 -17.55 0.61 -12.49
CA GLN A 127 -18.09 0.00 -13.71
C GLN A 127 -17.97 -1.52 -13.65
N ALA A 128 -16.97 -2.03 -12.94
CA ALA A 128 -16.72 -3.45 -12.79
C ALA A 128 -17.06 -3.96 -11.37
N GLU A 129 -17.55 -5.16 -11.28
CA GLU A 129 -17.74 -5.88 -10.02
C GLU A 129 -16.41 -6.52 -9.58
N SER A 130 -16.08 -6.40 -8.29
CA SER A 130 -14.81 -6.91 -7.74
C SER A 130 -15.05 -8.21 -6.99
N HIS A 131 -14.42 -9.30 -7.43
CA HIS A 131 -14.51 -10.62 -6.81
C HIS A 131 -13.22 -10.95 -6.06
N HIS A 132 -13.30 -11.00 -4.73
CA HIS A 132 -12.15 -11.32 -3.87
C HIS A 132 -12.20 -12.79 -3.46
N VAL A 133 -11.30 -13.61 -4.02
CA VAL A 133 -11.20 -15.04 -3.79
C VAL A 133 -10.07 -15.35 -2.83
N SER A 134 -10.36 -16.04 -1.73
CA SER A 134 -9.35 -16.52 -0.79
C SER A 134 -8.86 -17.90 -1.21
N VAL A 135 -7.57 -18.02 -1.53
CA VAL A 135 -6.95 -19.29 -1.95
C VAL A 135 -6.13 -19.85 -0.80
N PRO A 136 -6.63 -20.89 -0.10
CA PRO A 136 -5.94 -21.48 1.03
C PRO A 136 -4.78 -22.36 0.57
N VAL A 137 -3.62 -22.20 1.20
CA VAL A 137 -2.40 -22.98 0.93
C VAL A 137 -1.81 -23.55 2.21
N LYS A 138 -0.94 -24.53 2.05
CA LYS A 138 -0.22 -25.20 3.15
C LYS A 138 1.07 -24.43 3.48
N TYR A 139 1.73 -24.87 4.52
CA TYR A 139 3.09 -24.45 4.89
C TYR A 139 3.72 -25.53 5.80
N ASP A 140 5.04 -25.54 5.89
CA ASP A 140 5.77 -26.44 6.79
C ASP A 140 5.62 -25.93 8.24
N LYS A 141 4.67 -26.53 8.98
CA LYS A 141 4.38 -26.20 10.39
C LYS A 141 5.57 -26.49 11.31
N GLN A 142 6.31 -27.57 11.03
CA GLN A 142 7.45 -27.99 11.85
C GLN A 142 8.59 -26.97 11.75
N LEU A 143 8.96 -26.62 10.52
CA LEU A 143 9.97 -25.61 10.24
C LEU A 143 9.55 -24.24 10.79
N TYR A 144 8.29 -23.85 10.60
CA TYR A 144 7.75 -22.60 11.14
C TYR A 144 7.90 -22.53 12.68
N LEU A 145 7.53 -23.60 13.39
CA LEU A 145 7.67 -23.67 14.85
C LEU A 145 9.12 -23.64 15.30
N THR A 146 10.01 -24.32 14.56
CA THR A 146 11.45 -24.29 14.83
C THR A 146 12.02 -22.89 14.73
N VAL A 147 11.71 -22.18 13.64
CA VAL A 147 12.14 -20.78 13.46
C VAL A 147 11.56 -19.87 14.55
N PHE A 148 10.27 -20.02 14.85
CA PHE A 148 9.60 -19.15 15.82
C PHE A 148 10.08 -19.33 17.26
N LYS A 149 10.20 -20.62 17.72
CA LYS A 149 10.56 -20.95 19.10
C LYS A 149 12.04 -20.85 19.38
N ASN A 150 12.86 -21.41 18.47
CA ASN A 150 14.30 -21.51 18.67
C ASN A 150 15.04 -20.25 18.23
N ARG A 151 14.36 -19.29 17.58
CA ARG A 151 15.00 -18.09 17.04
C ARG A 151 16.21 -18.44 16.18
N TRP A 152 16.07 -19.45 15.33
CA TRP A 152 17.13 -19.99 14.49
C TRP A 152 16.80 -19.84 13.02
N ASN A 153 17.74 -19.31 12.25
CA ASN A 153 17.63 -19.22 10.79
C ASN A 153 18.15 -20.51 10.16
N PRO A 154 17.27 -21.35 9.60
CA PRO A 154 17.68 -22.62 9.00
C PRO A 154 18.36 -22.46 7.63
N TYR A 155 18.28 -21.30 7.00
CA TYR A 155 18.86 -21.04 5.68
C TYR A 155 20.32 -20.59 5.77
N ASP A 156 20.66 -19.78 6.78
CA ASP A 156 22.00 -19.24 7.01
C ASP A 156 22.69 -19.88 8.22
N ASN A 157 22.04 -20.84 8.88
CA ASN A 157 22.54 -21.57 10.06
C ASN A 157 23.02 -20.63 11.19
N CYS A 158 22.24 -19.64 11.58
CA CYS A 158 22.61 -18.67 12.61
C CYS A 158 21.43 -18.25 13.49
N PRO A 159 21.65 -17.72 14.72
CA PRO A 159 20.58 -17.21 15.57
C PRO A 159 19.91 -15.96 14.97
N VAL A 160 18.68 -15.68 15.42
CA VAL A 160 17.86 -14.56 14.97
C VAL A 160 17.49 -13.69 16.16
N ASP A 161 18.15 -12.54 16.27
CA ASP A 161 17.95 -11.60 17.39
C ASP A 161 16.91 -10.51 17.08
N GLU A 162 16.76 -10.15 15.79
CA GLU A 162 15.89 -9.06 15.36
C GLU A 162 14.49 -9.53 15.00
N VAL A 163 13.48 -8.79 15.48
CA VAL A 163 12.05 -9.06 15.21
C VAL A 163 11.74 -9.03 13.71
N GLY A 164 12.27 -8.06 12.98
CA GLY A 164 12.06 -7.96 11.53
C GLY A 164 12.62 -9.15 10.77
N LYS A 165 13.85 -9.59 11.12
CA LYS A 165 14.48 -10.79 10.53
C LYS A 165 13.68 -12.05 10.85
N LEU A 166 13.15 -12.16 12.06
CA LEU A 166 12.29 -13.28 12.44
C LEU A 166 10.99 -13.31 11.60
N CYS A 167 10.30 -12.20 11.51
CA CYS A 167 9.08 -12.10 10.69
C CYS A 167 9.36 -12.41 9.20
N TYR A 168 10.49 -11.93 8.67
CA TYR A 168 10.94 -12.27 7.32
C TYR A 168 11.14 -13.78 7.13
N LEU A 169 11.82 -14.46 8.06
CA LEU A 169 12.04 -15.90 8.00
C LEU A 169 10.74 -16.70 8.12
N LEU A 170 9.85 -16.32 9.04
CA LEU A 170 8.55 -16.95 9.16
C LEU A 170 7.76 -16.83 7.85
N ARG A 171 7.81 -15.67 7.20
CA ARG A 171 7.20 -15.49 5.88
C ARG A 171 7.92 -16.30 4.81
N LYS A 172 9.26 -16.40 4.85
CA LYS A 172 10.01 -17.23 3.89
C LYS A 172 9.58 -18.70 3.99
N VAL A 173 9.45 -19.26 5.19
CA VAL A 173 8.92 -20.61 5.38
C VAL A 173 7.53 -20.78 4.78
N VAL A 174 6.63 -19.83 5.05
CA VAL A 174 5.24 -19.90 4.59
C VAL A 174 5.10 -19.66 3.08
N ASN A 175 5.83 -18.69 2.54
CA ASN A 175 5.67 -18.27 1.15
C ASN A 175 6.48 -19.12 0.16
N SER A 176 7.47 -19.91 0.65
CA SER A 176 8.23 -20.83 -0.19
C SER A 176 7.62 -22.24 -0.27
N ASP A 177 6.48 -22.49 0.35
CA ASP A 177 5.80 -23.77 0.25
C ASP A 177 5.29 -24.02 -1.19
N ALA A 178 5.54 -25.21 -1.71
CA ALA A 178 5.17 -25.58 -3.07
C ALA A 178 3.67 -25.41 -3.38
N SER A 179 2.81 -25.55 -2.37
CA SER A 179 1.36 -25.34 -2.53
C SER A 179 0.99 -23.94 -3.00
N ARG A 180 1.84 -22.92 -2.73
CA ARG A 180 1.63 -21.55 -3.23
C ARG A 180 1.83 -21.45 -4.74
N LEU A 181 2.92 -22.04 -5.26
CA LEU A 181 3.14 -22.09 -6.71
C LEU A 181 2.08 -22.92 -7.42
N ASN A 182 1.67 -24.04 -6.82
CA ASN A 182 0.58 -24.86 -7.36
C ASN A 182 -0.72 -24.06 -7.45
N ALA A 183 -1.06 -23.27 -6.44
CA ALA A 183 -2.22 -22.38 -6.48
C ALA A 183 -2.11 -21.31 -7.58
N VAL A 184 -0.94 -20.73 -7.79
CA VAL A 184 -0.71 -19.83 -8.95
C VAL A 184 -0.91 -20.58 -10.25
N LYS A 185 -0.35 -21.78 -10.39
CA LYS A 185 -0.47 -22.61 -11.58
C LYS A 185 -1.95 -22.90 -11.91
N GLU A 186 -2.73 -23.32 -10.94
CA GLU A 186 -4.18 -23.59 -11.10
C GLU A 186 -4.95 -22.35 -11.61
N ILE A 187 -4.59 -21.16 -11.13
CA ILE A 187 -5.24 -19.91 -11.59
C ILE A 187 -4.83 -19.57 -13.02
N ILE A 188 -3.55 -19.68 -13.38
CA ILE A 188 -3.07 -19.32 -14.72
C ILE A 188 -3.46 -20.36 -15.79
N GLU A 189 -3.85 -21.56 -15.42
CA GLU A 189 -4.44 -22.56 -16.34
C GLU A 189 -5.83 -22.12 -16.86
N THR A 190 -6.50 -21.22 -16.15
CA THR A 190 -7.83 -20.69 -16.50
C THR A 190 -7.83 -19.21 -16.86
N THR A 191 -6.68 -18.56 -16.81
CA THR A 191 -6.56 -17.10 -16.97
C THR A 191 -5.33 -16.74 -17.80
N ASP A 192 -5.53 -16.11 -18.95
CA ASP A 192 -4.46 -15.84 -19.91
C ASP A 192 -3.53 -14.70 -19.46
N LYS A 193 -4.05 -13.66 -18.83
CA LYS A 193 -3.33 -12.42 -18.51
C LYS A 193 -3.43 -12.12 -17.03
N VAL A 194 -2.32 -12.27 -16.30
CA VAL A 194 -2.33 -12.20 -14.84
C VAL A 194 -1.27 -11.25 -14.31
N ILE A 195 -1.67 -10.37 -13.40
CA ILE A 195 -0.75 -9.54 -12.62
C ILE A 195 -0.52 -10.22 -11.28
N ILE A 196 0.75 -10.43 -10.90
CA ILE A 196 1.10 -11.10 -9.64
C ILE A 196 1.89 -10.13 -8.75
N PHE A 197 1.28 -9.74 -7.63
CA PHE A 197 1.96 -8.93 -6.62
C PHE A 197 2.74 -9.80 -5.65
N TYR A 198 3.99 -9.43 -5.41
CA TYR A 198 4.91 -10.11 -4.49
C TYR A 198 5.66 -9.12 -3.60
N ASN A 199 6.26 -9.60 -2.51
CA ASN A 199 7.03 -8.78 -1.56
C ASN A 199 8.55 -8.96 -1.67
N TYR A 200 9.03 -10.20 -1.82
CA TYR A 200 10.43 -10.56 -1.65
C TYR A 200 11.07 -11.17 -2.90
N THR A 201 12.37 -11.01 -3.04
CA THR A 201 13.13 -11.53 -4.20
C THR A 201 12.99 -13.03 -4.37
N TYR A 202 12.99 -13.83 -3.27
CA TYR A 202 12.81 -15.27 -3.36
C TYR A 202 11.43 -15.66 -3.93
N GLU A 203 10.38 -14.86 -3.69
CA GLU A 203 9.05 -15.06 -4.29
C GLU A 203 9.09 -14.83 -5.80
N LEU A 204 9.82 -13.78 -6.24
CA LEU A 204 10.04 -13.50 -7.65
C LEU A 204 10.79 -14.63 -8.35
N GLU A 205 11.87 -15.16 -7.73
CA GLU A 205 12.63 -16.27 -8.28
C GLU A 205 11.78 -17.53 -8.47
N MET A 206 10.90 -17.81 -7.52
CA MET A 206 9.98 -18.94 -7.62
C MET A 206 8.93 -18.73 -8.76
N LEU A 207 8.42 -17.51 -8.91
CA LEU A 207 7.49 -17.17 -9.99
C LEU A 207 8.17 -17.25 -11.36
N ARG A 208 9.40 -16.77 -11.50
CA ARG A 208 10.20 -16.92 -12.73
C ARG A 208 10.34 -18.41 -13.12
N GLY A 209 10.78 -19.22 -12.18
CA GLY A 209 10.96 -20.68 -12.42
C GLY A 209 9.66 -21.37 -12.84
N LEU A 210 8.51 -20.98 -12.28
CA LEU A 210 7.21 -21.50 -12.70
C LEU A 210 6.90 -21.11 -14.15
N TYR A 211 7.01 -19.82 -14.51
CA TYR A 211 6.65 -19.32 -15.83
C TYR A 211 7.63 -19.82 -16.92
N GLU A 212 8.91 -19.93 -16.61
CA GLU A 212 9.92 -20.53 -17.48
C GLU A 212 9.60 -22.03 -17.75
N THR A 213 9.24 -22.78 -16.71
CA THR A 213 8.84 -24.19 -16.85
C THR A 213 7.59 -24.36 -17.72
N LEU A 214 6.66 -23.43 -17.64
CA LEU A 214 5.42 -23.45 -18.43
C LEU A 214 5.58 -22.78 -19.82
N SER A 215 6.75 -22.20 -20.11
CA SER A 215 7.02 -21.43 -21.33
C SER A 215 6.03 -20.27 -21.56
N ILE A 216 5.55 -19.65 -20.49
CA ILE A 216 4.65 -18.50 -20.54
C ILE A 216 5.49 -17.21 -20.48
N PRO A 217 5.29 -16.24 -21.41
CA PRO A 217 5.95 -14.95 -21.37
C PRO A 217 5.63 -14.20 -20.08
N TYR A 218 6.62 -13.50 -19.53
CA TYR A 218 6.42 -12.61 -18.39
C TYR A 218 7.28 -11.35 -18.48
N ALA A 219 6.87 -10.33 -17.74
CA ALA A 219 7.64 -9.11 -17.53
C ALA A 219 7.57 -8.67 -16.06
N GLU A 220 8.42 -7.74 -15.67
CA GLU A 220 8.64 -7.37 -14.28
C GLU A 220 8.57 -5.88 -14.04
N TRP A 221 7.95 -5.51 -12.91
CA TRP A 221 8.01 -4.16 -12.35
C TRP A 221 8.50 -4.22 -10.90
N ASN A 222 9.74 -3.83 -10.68
CA ASN A 222 10.37 -3.84 -9.36
C ASN A 222 11.41 -2.71 -9.24
N GLY A 223 12.16 -2.66 -8.15
CA GLY A 223 13.17 -1.63 -7.92
C GLY A 223 14.34 -1.60 -8.91
N GLN A 224 14.49 -2.61 -9.75
CA GLN A 224 15.58 -2.74 -10.74
C GLN A 224 15.08 -2.72 -12.18
N LYS A 225 13.87 -3.22 -12.44
CA LYS A 225 13.27 -3.34 -13.76
C LYS A 225 11.90 -2.67 -13.80
N HIS A 226 11.65 -1.94 -14.87
CA HIS A 226 10.38 -1.31 -15.19
C HIS A 226 9.98 -1.70 -16.62
N GLU A 227 9.73 -2.98 -16.84
CA GLU A 227 9.40 -3.52 -18.16
C GLU A 227 7.95 -3.18 -18.51
N GLN A 228 7.67 -3.07 -19.80
CA GLN A 228 6.30 -2.86 -20.29
C GLN A 228 5.47 -4.14 -20.12
N ILE A 229 4.16 -3.99 -19.94
CA ILE A 229 3.23 -5.12 -19.93
C ILE A 229 3.32 -5.84 -21.29
N PRO A 230 3.46 -7.19 -21.31
CA PRO A 230 3.54 -7.93 -22.57
C PRO A 230 2.28 -7.75 -23.43
N GLU A 231 2.46 -7.70 -24.75
CA GLU A 231 1.36 -7.56 -25.72
C GLU A 231 0.86 -8.91 -26.26
N THR A 232 1.41 -10.04 -25.76
CA THR A 232 1.00 -11.39 -26.13
C THR A 232 -0.38 -11.76 -25.61
N ASP A 233 -1.00 -12.81 -26.14
CA ASP A 233 -2.32 -13.26 -25.68
C ASP A 233 -2.27 -13.82 -24.26
N THR A 234 -1.21 -14.51 -23.90
CA THR A 234 -0.99 -15.07 -22.56
C THR A 234 0.29 -14.51 -21.97
N TRP A 235 0.23 -14.01 -20.72
CA TRP A 235 1.38 -13.47 -20.02
C TRP A 235 1.21 -13.36 -18.49
N GLY A 236 2.36 -13.30 -17.79
CA GLY A 236 2.45 -12.89 -16.39
C GLY A 236 3.12 -11.51 -16.24
N TYR A 237 2.64 -10.70 -15.27
CA TYR A 237 3.28 -9.46 -14.93
C TYR A 237 3.59 -9.42 -13.43
N PHE A 238 4.88 -9.54 -13.10
CA PHE A 238 5.32 -9.65 -11.70
C PHE A 238 5.64 -8.28 -11.14
N VAL A 239 4.89 -7.88 -10.14
CA VAL A 239 4.94 -6.53 -9.58
C VAL A 239 5.34 -6.56 -8.12
N GLN A 240 6.47 -5.96 -7.78
CA GLN A 240 6.86 -5.78 -6.40
C GLN A 240 6.02 -4.67 -5.74
N TYR A 241 5.39 -4.95 -4.60
CA TYR A 241 4.54 -3.97 -3.92
C TYR A 241 5.23 -2.63 -3.67
N SER A 242 6.49 -2.63 -3.25
CA SER A 242 7.25 -1.41 -2.93
C SER A 242 7.52 -0.50 -4.13
N ALA A 243 7.58 -1.07 -5.34
CA ALA A 243 7.88 -0.36 -6.58
C ALA A 243 6.64 -0.16 -7.46
N GLY A 244 5.66 -1.06 -7.37
CA GLY A 244 4.56 -1.15 -8.33
C GLY A 244 3.20 -0.71 -7.82
N CYS A 245 3.09 -0.20 -6.59
CA CYS A 245 1.81 0.35 -6.13
C CYS A 245 1.45 1.69 -6.78
N GLU A 246 2.40 2.35 -7.46
CA GLU A 246 2.23 3.66 -8.09
C GLU A 246 2.81 3.64 -9.51
N GLY A 247 2.31 4.50 -10.38
CA GLY A 247 2.99 4.84 -11.65
C GLY A 247 2.58 4.07 -12.91
N TRP A 248 1.76 3.02 -12.83
CA TRP A 248 1.27 2.28 -14.00
C TRP A 248 -0.19 1.83 -13.85
N ASN A 249 -0.83 1.48 -14.94
CA ASN A 249 -2.19 0.96 -14.98
C ASN A 249 -2.26 -0.18 -15.99
N CYS A 250 -3.15 -1.13 -15.76
CA CYS A 250 -3.45 -2.20 -16.69
C CYS A 250 -4.96 -2.25 -16.93
N ILE A 251 -5.33 -2.27 -18.21
CA ILE A 251 -6.70 -2.45 -18.66
C ILE A 251 -6.81 -3.66 -19.61
N THR A 252 -5.75 -4.45 -19.71
CA THR A 252 -5.68 -5.65 -20.57
C THR A 252 -5.74 -6.95 -19.77
N SER A 253 -5.84 -6.86 -18.44
CA SER A 253 -6.07 -7.98 -17.54
C SER A 253 -7.19 -7.61 -16.57
N ASP A 254 -8.02 -8.59 -16.25
CA ASP A 254 -9.07 -8.55 -15.23
C ASP A 254 -8.65 -9.21 -13.92
N THR A 255 -7.45 -9.79 -13.86
CA THR A 255 -7.02 -10.67 -12.77
C THR A 255 -5.75 -10.22 -12.09
N ILE A 256 -5.82 -10.12 -10.76
CA ILE A 256 -4.66 -9.94 -9.88
C ILE A 256 -4.52 -11.13 -8.93
N ILE A 257 -3.31 -11.66 -8.82
CA ILE A 257 -2.92 -12.61 -7.76
C ILE A 257 -2.06 -11.87 -6.74
N PHE A 258 -2.49 -11.87 -5.50
CA PHE A 258 -1.65 -11.49 -4.36
C PHE A 258 -0.93 -12.75 -3.87
N TYR A 259 0.30 -12.98 -4.37
CA TYR A 259 1.11 -14.14 -4.04
C TYR A 259 1.37 -14.24 -2.55
N SER A 260 1.68 -13.10 -1.93
CA SER A 260 1.77 -12.95 -0.49
C SER A 260 1.15 -11.63 -0.04
N GLN A 261 0.65 -11.56 1.19
CA GLN A 261 0.03 -10.36 1.73
C GLN A 261 1.09 -9.29 2.03
N ASN A 262 0.80 -8.02 1.74
CA ASN A 262 1.65 -6.91 2.17
C ASN A 262 1.31 -6.48 3.61
N TYR A 263 2.26 -5.88 4.33
CA TYR A 263 2.04 -5.33 5.67
C TYR A 263 1.23 -4.04 5.68
N SER A 264 1.20 -3.32 4.56
CA SER A 264 0.52 -2.04 4.42
C SER A 264 -0.86 -2.19 3.79
N TYR A 265 -1.88 -1.75 4.52
CA TYR A 265 -3.25 -1.66 4.00
C TYR A 265 -3.30 -0.75 2.76
N ARG A 266 -2.64 0.41 2.81
CA ARG A 266 -2.59 1.35 1.69
C ARG A 266 -2.02 0.72 0.42
N MET A 267 -0.88 0.02 0.53
CA MET A 267 -0.26 -0.64 -0.63
C MET A 267 -1.18 -1.72 -1.22
N THR A 268 -1.89 -2.45 -0.37
CA THR A 268 -2.84 -3.48 -0.84
C THR A 268 -4.00 -2.86 -1.63
N ILE A 269 -4.56 -1.73 -1.15
CA ILE A 269 -5.63 -1.02 -1.86
C ILE A 269 -5.12 -0.40 -3.18
N GLN A 270 -3.94 0.19 -3.17
CA GLN A 270 -3.33 0.75 -4.38
C GLN A 270 -3.04 -0.33 -5.44
N ALA A 271 -2.55 -1.49 -5.00
CA ALA A 271 -2.33 -2.65 -5.87
C ALA A 271 -3.65 -3.12 -6.51
N SER A 272 -4.73 -3.25 -5.74
CA SER A 272 -6.05 -3.62 -6.27
C SER A 272 -6.55 -2.60 -7.31
N GLY A 273 -6.27 -1.33 -7.11
CA GLY A 273 -6.66 -0.26 -8.03
C GLY A 273 -5.93 -0.25 -9.38
N ARG A 274 -4.98 -1.16 -9.64
CA ARG A 274 -4.23 -1.16 -10.91
C ARG A 274 -5.05 -1.62 -12.11
N ILE A 275 -6.04 -2.49 -11.90
CA ILE A 275 -6.98 -2.97 -12.93
C ILE A 275 -8.38 -2.32 -12.78
N ASP A 276 -8.75 -1.83 -11.59
CA ASP A 276 -10.05 -1.16 -11.34
C ASP A 276 -9.95 0.31 -11.80
N ARG A 277 -10.13 0.52 -13.09
CA ARG A 277 -10.02 1.81 -13.76
C ARG A 277 -11.33 2.21 -14.44
N MET A 278 -11.55 3.52 -14.57
CA MET A 278 -12.75 4.05 -15.24
C MET A 278 -12.93 3.58 -16.68
N ASN A 279 -11.83 3.24 -17.36
CA ASN A 279 -11.80 2.79 -18.74
C ASN A 279 -11.49 1.29 -18.89
N THR A 280 -11.66 0.50 -17.82
CA THR A 280 -11.53 -0.95 -17.94
C THR A 280 -12.62 -1.50 -18.86
N PRO A 281 -12.29 -2.41 -19.80
CA PRO A 281 -13.28 -3.04 -20.66
C PRO A 281 -14.03 -4.19 -19.96
N PHE A 282 -13.58 -4.58 -18.77
CA PHE A 282 -14.13 -5.73 -18.04
C PHE A 282 -15.31 -5.33 -17.15
N THR A 283 -16.29 -6.21 -17.05
CA THR A 283 -17.43 -6.11 -16.11
C THR A 283 -17.10 -6.70 -14.76
N ASP A 284 -16.17 -7.65 -14.71
CA ASP A 284 -15.78 -8.42 -13.55
C ASP A 284 -14.26 -8.39 -13.37
N LEU A 285 -13.81 -8.16 -12.14
CA LEU A 285 -12.39 -8.13 -11.78
C LEU A 285 -12.12 -9.12 -10.66
N TYR A 286 -11.10 -9.97 -10.84
CA TYR A 286 -10.78 -11.07 -9.94
C TYR A 286 -9.51 -10.78 -9.15
N TYR A 287 -9.59 -10.94 -7.84
CA TYR A 287 -8.50 -10.72 -6.89
C TYR A 287 -8.27 -11.99 -6.06
N TYR A 288 -7.27 -12.76 -6.43
CA TYR A 288 -6.91 -13.98 -5.72
C TYR A 288 -5.93 -13.68 -4.60
N HIS A 289 -6.31 -13.97 -3.37
CA HIS A 289 -5.50 -13.78 -2.17
C HIS A 289 -4.95 -15.13 -1.71
N ILE A 290 -3.70 -15.46 -2.05
CA ILE A 290 -3.05 -16.68 -1.60
C ILE A 290 -2.60 -16.50 -0.14
N LYS A 291 -3.12 -17.33 0.75
CA LYS A 291 -2.81 -17.25 2.17
C LYS A 291 -2.92 -18.60 2.86
N SER A 292 -2.06 -18.79 3.84
CA SER A 292 -2.08 -19.99 4.69
C SER A 292 -2.81 -19.72 6.02
N ASN A 293 -2.97 -20.77 6.81
CA ASN A 293 -3.40 -20.65 8.19
C ASN A 293 -2.23 -20.48 9.19
N ALA A 294 -1.04 -20.10 8.71
CA ALA A 294 0.09 -19.77 9.57
C ALA A 294 -0.25 -18.54 10.44
N PRO A 295 0.20 -18.51 11.72
CA PRO A 295 -0.09 -17.38 12.62
C PRO A 295 0.25 -16.01 12.04
N ILE A 296 1.37 -15.91 11.30
CA ILE A 296 1.78 -14.65 10.67
C ILE A 296 0.83 -14.21 9.55
N ASP A 297 0.40 -15.13 8.66
CA ASP A 297 -0.56 -14.82 7.59
C ASP A 297 -1.92 -14.38 8.16
N LEU A 298 -2.38 -15.07 9.22
CA LEU A 298 -3.63 -14.72 9.91
C LEU A 298 -3.55 -13.36 10.60
N ALA A 299 -2.40 -13.03 11.21
CA ALA A 299 -2.21 -11.75 11.87
C ALA A 299 -2.14 -10.59 10.86
N ILE A 300 -1.46 -10.79 9.72
CA ILE A 300 -1.45 -9.81 8.62
C ILE A 300 -2.87 -9.63 8.06
N ALA A 301 -3.57 -10.73 7.75
CA ALA A 301 -4.94 -10.66 7.23
C ALA A 301 -5.89 -9.90 8.17
N ARG A 302 -5.79 -10.15 9.48
CA ARG A 302 -6.56 -9.44 10.51
C ARG A 302 -6.24 -7.94 10.55
N ALA A 303 -4.96 -7.56 10.44
CA ALA A 303 -4.57 -6.16 10.39
C ALA A 303 -5.16 -5.46 9.16
N LEU A 304 -5.02 -6.06 7.97
CA LEU A 304 -5.55 -5.53 6.72
C LEU A 304 -7.09 -5.43 6.73
N HIS A 305 -7.78 -6.45 7.25
CA HIS A 305 -9.24 -6.41 7.41
C HIS A 305 -9.69 -5.24 8.29
N ASN A 306 -8.94 -4.94 9.34
CA ASN A 306 -9.19 -3.80 10.23
C ASN A 306 -8.65 -2.47 9.66
N LYS A 307 -8.25 -2.43 8.39
CA LYS A 307 -7.68 -1.25 7.70
C LYS A 307 -6.45 -0.69 8.41
N LYS A 308 -5.63 -1.55 8.98
CA LYS A 308 -4.41 -1.21 9.72
C LYS A 308 -3.20 -1.87 9.07
N ASN A 309 -2.03 -1.25 9.27
CA ASN A 309 -0.77 -1.88 8.92
C ASN A 309 -0.42 -2.98 9.93
N PHE A 310 0.19 -4.06 9.47
CA PHE A 310 0.70 -5.11 10.34
C PHE A 310 1.88 -4.61 11.16
N ASN A 311 1.91 -4.99 12.44
CA ASN A 311 2.94 -4.60 13.40
C ASN A 311 3.73 -5.84 13.85
N GLU A 312 4.96 -5.97 13.37
CA GLU A 312 5.85 -7.10 13.67
C GLU A 312 6.17 -7.22 15.17
N LYS A 313 6.44 -6.09 15.84
CA LYS A 313 6.73 -6.09 17.30
C LYS A 313 5.53 -6.55 18.11
N GLY A 314 4.34 -6.09 17.73
CA GLY A 314 3.10 -6.52 18.38
C GLY A 314 2.79 -8.00 18.14
N PHE A 315 3.14 -8.55 16.98
CA PHE A 315 2.94 -9.97 16.66
C PHE A 315 3.89 -10.90 17.44
N ILE A 316 5.15 -10.51 17.59
CA ILE A 316 6.17 -11.34 18.29
C ILE A 316 6.08 -11.20 19.81
N GLY A 317 5.55 -10.09 20.32
CA GLY A 317 5.39 -9.83 21.75
C GLY A 317 4.00 -10.19 22.30
N ALA A 318 3.14 -10.77 21.49
CA ALA A 318 1.77 -11.16 21.85
C ALA A 318 1.71 -12.58 22.42
#